data_393d71c617c9d564459f8c93e4462965
#
_entry.id   393d71c617c9d564459f8c93e4462965
#
_cell.length_a   1.000
_cell.length_b   1.000
_cell.length_c   1.000
_cell.angle_alpha   90.00
_cell.angle_beta   90.00
_cell.angle_gamma   90.00
#
_symmetry.space_group_name_H-M   'P 1'
#
loop_
_entity.id
_entity.type
_entity.pdbx_description
1 polymer ?
#
loop_
_entity_poly.entity_id
_entity_poly.type
_entity_poly.pdbx_seq_one_letter_code
_entity_poly.pdbx_strand_id
1 'polypeptide(L)'
;MAKLTDAIKDLILNPVKEGAWTAQLGWIATVREDGAPNIGPKRSCRIYDDATLVWNENTAGEIMKDIERGSKVAIAFANWDKLDGYRFVGTAEVHKEGKYYDEAVQWAKGKMGVPKAAVVFHIEEVYTLKSGPTAGTRID
;
A
#
# COMPACT_ATOMS: atom_id res chain seq x y z
N MET A 1 13.77 0.48 12.94
CA MET A 1 12.43 0.83 12.44
C MET A 1 12.42 0.65 10.92
N ALA A 2 11.45 -0.08 10.40
CA ALA A 2 11.39 -0.38 8.97
C ALA A 2 11.09 0.85 8.14
N LYS A 3 11.84 1.06 7.07
CA LYS A 3 11.76 2.26 6.23
C LYS A 3 11.87 1.94 4.75
N LEU A 4 11.31 2.84 3.95
CA LEU A 4 11.46 2.83 2.51
C LEU A 4 12.86 3.34 2.13
N THR A 5 13.66 2.48 1.54
CA THR A 5 14.96 2.86 0.97
C THR A 5 14.77 3.48 -0.40
N ASP A 6 15.82 4.10 -0.94
CA ASP A 6 15.78 4.67 -2.28
C ASP A 6 15.46 3.61 -3.35
N ALA A 7 15.99 2.40 -3.20
CA ALA A 7 15.69 1.30 -4.12
C ALA A 7 14.20 0.92 -4.10
N ILE A 8 13.59 0.89 -2.92
CA ILE A 8 12.17 0.60 -2.78
C ILE A 8 11.32 1.71 -3.42
N LYS A 9 11.65 2.97 -3.11
CA LYS A 9 10.95 4.13 -3.69
C LYS A 9 11.06 4.14 -5.21
N ASP A 10 12.22 3.81 -5.74
CA ASP A 10 12.46 3.74 -7.17
C ASP A 10 11.55 2.69 -7.83
N LEU A 11 11.44 1.50 -7.24
CA LEU A 11 10.56 0.45 -7.77
C LEU A 11 9.09 0.90 -7.79
N ILE A 12 8.63 1.59 -6.76
CA ILE A 12 7.25 2.07 -6.66
C ILE A 12 6.98 3.22 -7.64
N LEU A 13 7.96 4.10 -7.85
CA LEU A 13 7.75 5.39 -8.52
C LEU A 13 8.28 5.47 -9.95
N ASN A 14 9.16 4.59 -10.41
CA ASN A 14 9.85 4.77 -11.69
C ASN A 14 9.92 3.50 -12.53
N PRO A 15 9.61 3.59 -13.83
CA PRO A 15 8.96 4.72 -14.51
C PRO A 15 7.44 4.66 -14.32
N VAL A 16 6.82 5.80 -14.10
CA VAL A 16 5.35 5.89 -14.03
C VAL A 16 4.79 5.82 -15.44
N LYS A 17 3.85 4.91 -15.66
CA LYS A 17 3.17 4.76 -16.96
C LYS A 17 2.12 5.86 -17.13
N GLU A 18 1.82 6.20 -18.40
CA GLU A 18 0.77 7.17 -18.69
C GLU A 18 -0.55 6.74 -18.03
N GLY A 19 -1.19 7.67 -17.32
CA GLY A 19 -2.45 7.42 -16.63
C GLY A 19 -2.33 6.70 -15.30
N ALA A 20 -1.12 6.28 -14.90
CA ALA A 20 -0.87 5.69 -13.60
C ALA A 20 -0.35 6.74 -12.61
N TRP A 21 -0.41 6.44 -11.33
CA TRP A 21 0.09 7.31 -10.27
C TRP A 21 1.34 6.79 -9.60
N THR A 22 1.63 5.51 -9.82
CA THR A 22 2.87 4.83 -9.42
C THR A 22 3.32 3.93 -10.57
N ALA A 23 4.59 3.51 -10.55
CA ALA A 23 5.11 2.59 -11.55
C ALA A 23 4.48 1.20 -11.40
N GLN A 24 4.24 0.78 -10.17
CA GLN A 24 3.67 -0.51 -9.86
C GLN A 24 2.40 -0.34 -9.02
N LEU A 25 1.48 -1.28 -9.18
CA LEU A 25 0.23 -1.29 -8.44
C LEU A 25 0.45 -1.88 -7.04
N GLY A 26 -0.12 -1.22 -6.02
CA GLY A 26 -0.09 -1.76 -4.66
C GLY A 26 -1.18 -2.81 -4.46
N TRP A 27 -0.78 -4.04 -4.15
CA TRP A 27 -1.69 -5.13 -3.82
C TRP A 27 -1.77 -5.28 -2.31
N ILE A 28 -2.97 -5.17 -1.77
CA ILE A 28 -3.21 -5.11 -0.33
C ILE A 28 -3.91 -6.39 0.13
N ALA A 29 -3.29 -7.06 1.08
CA ALA A 29 -3.82 -8.28 1.67
C ALA A 29 -4.27 -8.03 3.11
N THR A 30 -5.43 -8.54 3.45
CA THR A 30 -6.02 -8.48 4.79
C THR A 30 -6.57 -9.85 5.16
N VAL A 31 -7.00 -10.02 6.42
CA VAL A 31 -7.63 -11.24 6.90
C VAL A 31 -9.09 -10.95 7.19
N ARG A 32 -9.98 -11.69 6.55
CA ARG A 32 -11.42 -11.57 6.72
C ARG A 32 -11.85 -12.05 8.12
N GLU A 33 -13.07 -11.69 8.50
CA GLU A 33 -13.66 -12.13 9.77
C GLU A 33 -13.67 -13.65 9.91
N ASP A 34 -13.88 -14.38 8.82
CA ASP A 34 -13.87 -15.85 8.80
C ASP A 34 -12.47 -16.47 8.75
N GLY A 35 -11.40 -15.64 8.80
CA GLY A 35 -10.02 -16.10 8.74
C GLY A 35 -9.48 -16.29 7.33
N ALA A 36 -10.29 -16.15 6.30
CA ALA A 36 -9.82 -16.27 4.93
C ALA A 36 -8.96 -15.05 4.53
N PRO A 37 -7.87 -15.24 3.76
CA PRO A 37 -7.13 -14.13 3.24
C PRO A 37 -7.93 -13.38 2.17
N ASN A 38 -7.78 -12.06 2.15
CA ASN A 38 -8.37 -11.20 1.13
C ASN A 38 -7.27 -10.39 0.47
N ILE A 39 -7.35 -10.15 -0.82
CA ILE A 39 -6.35 -9.37 -1.55
C ILE A 39 -7.03 -8.56 -2.64
N GLY A 40 -6.59 -7.32 -2.80
CA GLY A 40 -7.07 -6.46 -3.87
C GLY A 40 -6.10 -5.32 -4.14
N PRO A 41 -6.11 -4.75 -5.35
CA PRO A 41 -5.26 -3.63 -5.68
C PRO A 41 -5.89 -2.30 -5.28
N LYS A 42 -5.04 -1.34 -4.93
CA LYS A 42 -5.44 0.06 -4.73
C LYS A 42 -4.57 0.95 -5.61
N ARG A 43 -5.17 1.54 -6.65
CA ARG A 43 -4.47 2.44 -7.56
C ARG A 43 -3.91 3.67 -6.84
N SER A 44 -4.55 4.08 -5.76
CA SER A 44 -4.14 5.23 -4.96
C SER A 44 -3.09 4.91 -3.90
N CYS A 45 -2.66 3.65 -3.77
CA CYS A 45 -1.64 3.28 -2.79
C CYS A 45 -0.31 3.92 -3.18
N ARG A 46 0.21 4.75 -2.26
CA ARG A 46 1.36 5.62 -2.52
C ARG A 46 2.19 5.86 -1.27
N ILE A 47 3.36 6.41 -1.47
CA ILE A 47 4.28 6.77 -0.38
C ILE A 47 3.80 8.07 0.26
N TYR A 48 3.62 8.05 1.59
CA TYR A 48 3.32 9.25 2.38
C TYR A 48 4.62 9.82 2.97
N ASP A 49 5.38 8.98 3.65
CA ASP A 49 6.72 9.29 4.15
C ASP A 49 7.58 8.00 4.18
N ASP A 50 8.78 8.07 4.75
CA ASP A 50 9.72 6.94 4.71
C ASP A 50 9.24 5.68 5.44
N ALA A 51 8.23 5.77 6.28
CA ALA A 51 7.74 4.66 7.07
C ALA A 51 6.24 4.39 6.87
N THR A 52 5.59 5.12 5.95
CA THR A 52 4.13 5.13 5.86
C THR A 52 3.67 5.12 4.41
N LEU A 53 2.72 4.25 4.11
CA LEU A 53 1.97 4.26 2.84
C LEU A 53 0.54 4.72 3.13
N VAL A 54 -0.12 5.29 2.13
CA VAL A 54 -1.52 5.71 2.24
C VAL A 54 -2.27 5.33 0.98
N TRP A 55 -3.59 5.16 1.11
CA TRP A 55 -4.47 5.06 -0.05
C TRP A 55 -5.83 5.67 0.25
N ASN A 56 -6.54 6.01 -0.82
CA ASN A 56 -7.90 6.55 -0.73
C ASN A 56 -8.91 5.40 -0.81
N GLU A 57 -9.84 5.37 0.11
CA GLU A 57 -10.92 4.39 0.13
C GLU A 57 -12.18 5.03 -0.47
N ASN A 58 -12.55 4.60 -1.69
CA ASN A 58 -13.73 5.11 -2.36
C ASN A 58 -14.90 4.14 -2.30
N THR A 59 -14.62 2.84 -2.28
CA THR A 59 -15.64 1.79 -2.26
C THR A 59 -16.03 1.34 -0.85
N ALA A 60 -15.13 1.53 0.12
CA ALA A 60 -15.32 1.08 1.51
C ALA A 60 -15.66 -0.42 1.59
N GLY A 61 -14.95 -1.24 0.82
CA GLY A 61 -15.21 -2.66 0.71
C GLY A 61 -14.54 -3.52 1.78
N GLU A 62 -14.23 -4.77 1.44
CA GLU A 62 -13.73 -5.77 2.40
C GLU A 62 -12.41 -5.36 3.05
N ILE A 63 -11.46 -4.79 2.29
CA ILE A 63 -10.17 -4.34 2.83
C ILE A 63 -10.38 -3.38 4.00
N MET A 64 -11.21 -2.36 3.81
CA MET A 64 -11.48 -1.38 4.86
C MET A 64 -12.18 -2.01 6.07
N LYS A 65 -13.14 -2.90 5.84
CA LYS A 65 -13.83 -3.62 6.93
C LYS A 65 -12.87 -4.47 7.74
N ASP A 66 -11.96 -5.18 7.07
CA ASP A 66 -10.96 -6.01 7.74
C ASP A 66 -10.02 -5.18 8.60
N ILE A 67 -9.59 -4.02 8.08
CA ILE A 67 -8.72 -3.10 8.83
C ILE A 67 -9.46 -2.55 10.05
N GLU A 68 -10.72 -2.18 9.91
CA GLU A 68 -11.52 -1.68 11.03
C GLU A 68 -11.72 -2.75 12.11
N ARG A 69 -11.66 -4.03 11.75
CA ARG A 69 -11.68 -5.15 12.71
C ARG A 69 -10.32 -5.46 13.32
N GLY A 70 -9.26 -4.75 12.92
CA GLY A 70 -7.92 -4.95 13.47
C GLY A 70 -7.04 -5.93 12.70
N SER A 71 -7.38 -6.25 11.44
CA SER A 71 -6.55 -7.12 10.62
C SER A 71 -5.13 -6.59 10.46
N LYS A 72 -4.15 -7.48 10.52
CA LYS A 72 -2.81 -7.21 10.00
C LYS A 72 -2.92 -7.00 8.50
N VAL A 73 -1.98 -6.25 7.94
CA VAL A 73 -1.99 -5.87 6.53
C VAL A 73 -0.64 -6.21 5.91
N ALA A 74 -0.68 -6.76 4.70
CA ALA A 74 0.49 -6.88 3.86
C ALA A 74 0.25 -6.12 2.56
N ILE A 75 1.28 -5.44 2.07
CA ILE A 75 1.22 -4.72 0.79
C ILE A 75 2.40 -5.15 -0.06
N ALA A 76 2.15 -5.49 -1.32
CA ALA A 76 3.19 -5.85 -2.26
C ALA A 76 3.17 -4.95 -3.49
N PHE A 77 4.36 -4.56 -3.93
CA PHE A 77 4.61 -3.93 -5.22
C PHE A 77 5.62 -4.80 -5.97
N ALA A 78 5.35 -5.12 -7.23
CA ALA A 78 6.22 -5.98 -8.01
C ALA A 78 6.40 -5.45 -9.42
N ASN A 79 7.62 -5.53 -9.93
CA ASN A 79 7.95 -5.15 -11.29
C ASN A 79 8.19 -6.44 -12.10
N TRP A 80 7.27 -6.72 -13.03
CA TRP A 80 7.33 -7.92 -13.86
C TRP A 80 8.61 -7.98 -14.71
N ASP A 81 8.98 -6.86 -15.31
CA ASP A 81 10.12 -6.83 -16.23
C ASP A 81 11.45 -7.11 -15.53
N LYS A 82 11.58 -6.64 -14.28
CA LYS A 82 12.80 -6.82 -13.50
C LYS A 82 12.76 -8.05 -12.61
N LEU A 83 11.61 -8.72 -12.52
CA LEU A 83 11.36 -9.81 -11.56
C LEU A 83 11.78 -9.42 -10.14
N ASP A 84 11.45 -8.21 -9.77
CA ASP A 84 11.80 -7.59 -8.49
C ASP A 84 10.55 -7.04 -7.82
N GLY A 85 10.59 -6.91 -6.51
CA GLY A 85 9.49 -6.37 -5.75
C GLY A 85 9.77 -6.35 -4.25
N TYR A 86 8.80 -5.79 -3.52
CA TYR A 86 8.88 -5.71 -2.06
C TYR A 86 7.52 -6.01 -1.46
N ARG A 87 7.53 -6.65 -0.30
CA ARG A 87 6.34 -6.87 0.52
C ARG A 87 6.55 -6.19 1.86
N PHE A 88 5.58 -5.41 2.25
CA PHE A 88 5.54 -4.75 3.55
C PHE A 88 4.49 -5.43 4.41
N VAL A 89 4.80 -5.62 5.70
CA VAL A 89 3.83 -6.11 6.68
C VAL A 89 3.72 -5.08 7.78
N GLY A 90 2.51 -4.83 8.24
CA GLY A 90 2.28 -3.85 9.28
C GLY A 90 0.81 -3.72 9.65
N THR A 91 0.48 -2.58 10.22
CA THR A 91 -0.88 -2.24 10.67
C THR A 91 -1.39 -1.03 9.92
N ALA A 92 -2.71 -0.90 9.85
CA ALA A 92 -3.33 0.22 9.16
C ALA A 92 -4.45 0.84 9.99
N GLU A 93 -4.74 2.09 9.72
CA GLU A 93 -5.78 2.86 10.37
C GLU A 93 -6.65 3.55 9.33
N VAL A 94 -7.96 3.62 9.62
CA VAL A 94 -8.92 4.32 8.77
C VAL A 94 -9.16 5.71 9.33
N HIS A 95 -8.95 6.75 8.52
CA HIS A 95 -9.15 8.14 8.91
C HIS A 95 -10.24 8.77 8.05
N LYS A 96 -11.30 9.28 8.70
CA LYS A 96 -12.43 9.97 8.04
C LYS A 96 -12.37 11.48 8.24
N GLU A 97 -11.38 11.96 8.95
CA GLU A 97 -11.10 13.38 9.21
C GLU A 97 -9.64 13.54 9.62
N GLY A 98 -9.16 14.78 9.68
CA GLY A 98 -7.79 15.09 10.09
C GLY A 98 -6.81 15.13 8.92
N LYS A 99 -5.51 15.21 9.25
CA LYS A 99 -4.46 15.49 8.25
C LYS A 99 -4.36 14.45 7.14
N TYR A 100 -4.53 13.17 7.46
CA TYR A 100 -4.45 12.11 6.45
C TYR A 100 -5.64 12.14 5.51
N TYR A 101 -6.82 12.38 6.04
CA TYR A 101 -8.01 12.54 5.22
C TYR A 101 -7.92 13.78 4.34
N ASP A 102 -7.45 14.89 4.89
CA ASP A 102 -7.28 16.15 4.13
C ASP A 102 -6.28 15.97 2.99
N GLU A 103 -5.18 15.26 3.23
CA GLU A 103 -4.20 14.91 2.19
C GLU A 103 -4.87 14.08 1.09
N ALA A 104 -5.66 13.09 1.49
CA ALA A 104 -6.36 12.20 0.56
C ALA A 104 -7.34 12.97 -0.33
N VAL A 105 -8.07 13.93 0.23
CA VAL A 105 -8.98 14.80 -0.52
C VAL A 105 -8.22 15.65 -1.54
N GLN A 106 -7.10 16.26 -1.12
CA GLN A 106 -6.28 17.09 -2.02
C GLN A 106 -5.66 16.25 -3.14
N TRP A 107 -5.12 15.08 -2.79
CA TRP A 107 -4.53 14.17 -3.78
C TRP A 107 -5.55 13.71 -4.82
N ALA A 108 -6.79 13.50 -4.42
CA ALA A 108 -7.85 13.03 -5.32
C ALA A 108 -8.29 14.05 -6.36
N LYS A 109 -8.04 15.33 -6.11
CA LYS A 109 -8.48 16.41 -7.03
C LYS A 109 -7.87 16.22 -8.43
N GLY A 110 -8.72 16.17 -9.44
CA GLY A 110 -8.30 15.94 -10.81
C GLY A 110 -7.96 14.50 -11.16
N LYS A 111 -8.10 13.56 -10.21
CA LYS A 111 -7.79 12.14 -10.40
C LYS A 111 -8.99 11.24 -10.15
N MET A 112 -9.71 11.48 -9.08
CA MET A 112 -10.83 10.63 -8.66
C MET A 112 -11.77 11.45 -7.76
N GLY A 113 -12.90 10.85 -7.37
CA GLY A 113 -13.88 11.49 -6.51
C GLY A 113 -13.39 11.66 -5.08
N VAL A 114 -14.19 12.37 -4.28
CA VAL A 114 -13.90 12.58 -2.86
C VAL A 114 -13.90 11.22 -2.15
N PRO A 115 -12.82 10.88 -1.43
CA PRO A 115 -12.75 9.59 -0.76
C PRO A 115 -13.69 9.51 0.45
N LYS A 116 -14.17 8.31 0.75
CA LYS A 116 -14.92 8.05 1.98
C LYS A 116 -14.00 8.03 3.20
N ALA A 117 -12.74 7.64 2.99
CA ALA A 117 -11.73 7.58 4.04
C ALA A 117 -10.33 7.60 3.42
N ALA A 118 -9.34 7.95 4.23
CA ALA A 118 -7.93 7.68 3.96
C ALA A 118 -7.51 6.51 4.83
N VAL A 119 -6.74 5.59 4.26
CA VAL A 119 -6.14 4.50 5.03
C VAL A 119 -4.65 4.74 5.12
N VAL A 120 -4.12 4.68 6.34
CA VAL A 120 -2.71 4.92 6.66
C VAL A 120 -2.10 3.59 7.09
N PHE A 121 -1.06 3.17 6.38
CA PHE A 121 -0.36 1.91 6.66
C PHE A 121 1.02 2.20 7.24
N HIS A 122 1.27 1.66 8.44
CA HIS A 122 2.55 1.79 9.13
C HIS A 122 3.41 0.56 8.84
N ILE A 123 4.57 0.77 8.21
CA ILE A 123 5.48 -0.31 7.83
C ILE A 123 6.21 -0.81 9.07
N GLU A 124 6.03 -2.10 9.38
CA GLU A 124 6.73 -2.77 10.49
C GLU A 124 7.84 -3.68 9.97
N GLU A 125 7.62 -4.33 8.83
CA GLU A 125 8.56 -5.30 8.25
C GLU A 125 8.65 -5.09 6.75
N VAL A 126 9.84 -5.32 6.20
CA VAL A 126 10.09 -5.25 4.75
C VAL A 126 10.74 -6.55 4.30
N TYR A 127 10.22 -7.10 3.21
CA TYR A 127 10.71 -8.33 2.58
C TYR A 127 11.05 -8.05 1.13
N THR A 128 12.16 -8.62 0.65
CA THR A 128 12.45 -8.61 -0.80
C THR A 128 11.67 -9.72 -1.49
N LEU A 129 11.12 -9.41 -2.65
CA LEU A 129 10.46 -10.37 -3.54
C LEU A 129 11.25 -10.58 -4.82
N LYS A 130 12.48 -10.08 -4.87
CA LYS A 130 13.34 -10.26 -6.04
C LYS A 130 13.53 -11.75 -6.32
N SER A 131 13.32 -12.13 -7.58
CA SER A 131 13.49 -13.50 -8.03
C SER A 131 14.91 -13.99 -7.76
N GLY A 132 15.04 -15.18 -7.19
CA GLY A 132 16.33 -15.78 -6.87
C GLY A 132 16.39 -16.37 -5.45
N PRO A 133 17.60 -16.70 -4.96
CA PRO A 133 17.78 -17.41 -3.69
C PRO A 133 17.26 -16.67 -2.45
N THR A 134 17.18 -15.34 -2.51
CA THR A 134 16.74 -14.54 -1.37
C THR A 134 15.26 -14.15 -1.42
N ALA A 135 14.52 -14.63 -2.42
CA ALA A 135 13.09 -14.28 -2.58
C ALA A 135 12.31 -14.58 -1.31
N GLY A 136 11.55 -13.60 -0.84
CA GLY A 136 10.72 -13.74 0.35
C GLY A 136 11.45 -13.56 1.67
N THR A 137 12.72 -13.19 1.69
CA THR A 137 13.45 -12.97 2.94
C THR A 137 13.23 -11.54 3.46
N ARG A 138 13.22 -11.43 4.78
CA ARG A 138 13.09 -10.14 5.46
C ARG A 138 14.38 -9.35 5.36
N ILE A 139 14.29 -8.05 5.04
CA ILE A 139 15.44 -7.16 4.91
C ILE A 139 15.40 -5.97 5.89
N ASP A 140 14.26 -5.78 6.56
CA ASP A 140 14.16 -4.73 7.61
C ASP A 140 13.01 -4.98 8.62
#